data_e518a557c652a413da2b5f4d72086bec
#
_entry.id   e518a557c652a413da2b5f4d72086bec
#
_cell.length_a   1.000
_cell.length_b   1.000
_cell.length_c   1.000
_cell.angle_alpha   90.00
_cell.angle_beta   90.00
_cell.angle_gamma   90.00
#
_symmetry.space_group_name_H-M   'P 1'
#
loop_
_entity.id
_entity.type
_entity.pdbx_description
1 polymer ?
#
loop_
_entity_poly.entity_id
_entity_poly.type
_entity_poly.pdbx_seq_one_letter_code
_entity_poly.pdbx_strand_id
1 'polypeptide(L)'
;MDMQNCTLCPRLCHVDRTKNYGVCHASDKVEIALVSLHQWEEPCLSGTNGAGTVFFSHCNMRCIFCQNHEISTEGKGFPVTIERLAQIFLEQQTRNAHCLELVTPTHYVLQIIEALKLAKKQGLSIPVVYNTSGYERVEVLEMLKDYIDVFLPDFKYYSPDTAKEFSHAPNYPQVVKEAIDKMFELVGKPQFKDNIMQKGVIIRHLILPWYYKESMEIVKYIWEKYHHDVYLSLMNQYTPMYKALTLSLIHI
;
A
#
# COMPACT_ATOMS: atom_id res chain seq x y z
N MET A 1 -14.76 -13.94 -0.57
CA MET A 1 -13.35 -14.34 -0.36
C MET A 1 -13.22 -14.85 1.05
N ASP A 2 -12.39 -15.87 1.27
CA ASP A 2 -12.37 -16.62 2.53
C ASP A 2 -10.91 -16.82 2.97
N MET A 3 -10.65 -16.81 4.27
CA MET A 3 -9.34 -17.10 4.84
C MET A 3 -8.96 -18.58 4.77
N GLN A 4 -9.93 -19.47 4.62
CA GLN A 4 -9.70 -20.92 4.44
C GLN A 4 -9.23 -21.29 3.02
N ASN A 5 -9.40 -20.37 2.05
CA ASN A 5 -8.92 -20.53 0.68
C ASN A 5 -8.48 -19.14 0.16
N CYS A 6 -7.31 -18.68 0.60
CA CYS A 6 -6.86 -17.32 0.41
C CYS A 6 -6.60 -16.96 -1.06
N THR A 7 -7.40 -16.03 -1.57
CA THR A 7 -7.29 -15.44 -2.92
C THR A 7 -7.29 -13.90 -2.87
N LEU A 8 -6.86 -13.29 -1.74
CA LEU A 8 -6.93 -11.84 -1.51
C LEU A 8 -5.97 -11.02 -2.39
N CYS A 9 -4.90 -11.61 -2.88
CA CYS A 9 -3.95 -10.89 -3.72
C CYS A 9 -3.59 -11.71 -4.97
N PRO A 10 -2.86 -11.13 -5.95
CA PRO A 10 -2.51 -11.83 -7.19
C PRO A 10 -1.60 -13.05 -7.03
N ARG A 11 -1.11 -13.33 -5.82
CA ARG A 11 -0.39 -14.59 -5.52
C ARG A 11 -1.28 -15.82 -5.57
N LEU A 12 -2.59 -15.67 -5.34
CA LEU A 12 -3.59 -16.74 -5.40
C LEU A 12 -3.10 -18.03 -4.69
N CYS A 13 -2.67 -17.89 -3.43
CA CYS A 13 -2.01 -18.97 -2.69
C CYS A 13 -2.92 -20.17 -2.42
N HIS A 14 -4.25 -19.97 -2.36
CA HIS A 14 -5.23 -21.01 -2.05
C HIS A 14 -4.98 -21.76 -0.73
N VAL A 15 -4.28 -21.11 0.22
CA VAL A 15 -4.00 -21.67 1.53
C VAL A 15 -5.09 -21.34 2.53
N ASP A 16 -5.30 -22.23 3.50
CA ASP A 16 -6.05 -21.96 4.72
C ASP A 16 -5.17 -21.19 5.69
N ARG A 17 -5.37 -19.86 5.77
CA ARG A 17 -4.57 -18.95 6.60
C ARG A 17 -4.85 -19.09 8.09
N THR A 18 -5.87 -19.84 8.49
CA THR A 18 -6.10 -20.18 9.91
C THR A 18 -5.14 -21.26 10.41
N LYS A 19 -4.47 -21.98 9.48
CA LYS A 19 -3.58 -23.12 9.79
C LYS A 19 -2.18 -22.98 9.17
N ASN A 20 -2.09 -22.29 8.03
CA ASN A 20 -0.87 -22.19 7.22
C ASN A 20 -0.63 -20.75 6.77
N TYR A 21 0.53 -20.51 6.17
CA TYR A 21 0.90 -19.22 5.62
C TYR A 21 0.98 -19.27 4.09
N GLY A 22 0.51 -18.22 3.43
CA GLY A 22 0.75 -17.99 2.01
C GLY A 22 2.11 -17.33 1.76
N VAL A 23 2.33 -16.85 0.52
CA VAL A 23 3.57 -16.15 0.11
C VAL A 23 3.84 -14.91 1.00
N CYS A 24 2.81 -14.24 1.47
CA CYS A 24 2.94 -13.08 2.35
C CYS A 24 3.38 -13.43 3.78
N HIS A 25 3.28 -14.67 4.22
CA HIS A 25 3.53 -15.15 5.59
C HIS A 25 2.56 -14.60 6.66
N ALA A 26 1.45 -13.98 6.27
CA ALA A 26 0.43 -13.52 7.20
C ALA A 26 -0.56 -14.63 7.56
N SER A 27 -0.96 -14.72 8.83
CA SER A 27 -2.07 -15.54 9.31
C SER A 27 -3.43 -14.87 9.07
N ASP A 28 -4.50 -15.45 9.60
CA ASP A 28 -5.82 -14.82 9.66
C ASP A 28 -5.93 -13.70 10.69
N LYS A 29 -4.98 -13.60 11.63
CA LYS A 29 -4.91 -12.54 12.65
C LYS A 29 -4.18 -11.32 12.09
N VAL A 30 -4.75 -10.14 12.32
CA VAL A 30 -4.08 -8.89 11.95
C VAL A 30 -2.87 -8.66 12.84
N GLU A 31 -1.74 -8.38 12.23
CA GLU A 31 -0.52 -7.99 12.92
C GLU A 31 -0.08 -6.60 12.47
N ILE A 32 0.22 -5.75 13.43
CA ILE A 32 0.73 -4.39 13.20
C ILE A 32 2.12 -4.24 13.80
N ALA A 33 2.98 -3.50 13.12
CA ALA A 33 4.36 -3.26 13.55
C ALA A 33 4.54 -1.90 14.20
N LEU A 34 3.87 -0.88 13.66
CA LEU A 34 4.04 0.50 14.10
C LEU A 34 2.75 1.28 13.91
N VAL A 35 2.50 2.19 14.85
CA VAL A 35 1.45 3.21 14.76
C VAL A 35 2.07 4.57 15.10
N SER A 36 2.04 5.52 14.18
CA SER A 36 2.70 6.83 14.37
C SER A 36 1.98 7.96 13.66
N LEU A 37 2.33 9.21 14.03
CA LEU A 37 2.09 10.37 13.17
C LEU A 37 3.33 10.55 12.29
N HIS A 38 3.18 10.32 10.99
CA HIS A 38 4.27 10.41 10.02
C HIS A 38 4.26 11.79 9.35
N GLN A 39 5.35 12.55 9.54
CA GLN A 39 5.48 13.92 9.04
C GLN A 39 6.04 14.00 7.61
N TRP A 40 6.60 12.89 7.11
CA TRP A 40 7.34 12.84 5.84
C TRP A 40 6.60 12.02 4.77
N GLU A 41 5.28 11.88 4.91
CA GLU A 41 4.44 11.36 3.82
C GLU A 41 4.20 12.46 2.78
N GLU A 42 3.55 12.16 1.68
CA GLU A 42 3.22 13.13 0.65
C GLU A 42 2.65 14.42 1.27
N PRO A 43 3.12 15.62 0.91
CA PRO A 43 2.72 16.86 1.58
C PRO A 43 1.21 17.09 1.67
N CYS A 44 0.47 16.63 0.66
CA CYS A 44 -0.99 16.72 0.64
C CYS A 44 -1.71 15.67 1.51
N LEU A 45 -0.98 14.75 2.13
CA LEU A 45 -1.49 13.77 3.11
C LEU A 45 -1.03 14.12 4.53
N SER A 46 0.26 14.43 4.69
CA SER A 46 0.84 14.74 6.00
C SER A 46 0.49 16.16 6.49
N GLY A 47 0.41 17.14 5.60
CA GLY A 47 0.16 18.54 5.98
C GLY A 47 1.08 19.00 7.11
N THR A 48 0.51 19.70 8.09
CA THR A 48 1.26 20.22 9.27
C THR A 48 1.25 19.25 10.46
N ASN A 49 0.25 18.39 10.55
CA ASN A 49 0.04 17.52 11.72
C ASN A 49 0.51 16.08 11.50
N GLY A 50 0.81 15.71 10.26
CA GLY A 50 1.22 14.36 9.87
C GLY A 50 0.07 13.46 9.46
N ALA A 51 0.41 12.36 8.78
CA ALA A 51 -0.48 11.24 8.48
C ALA A 51 -0.49 10.27 9.67
N GLY A 52 -1.66 9.83 10.09
CA GLY A 52 -1.83 8.81 11.12
C GLY A 52 -1.59 7.42 10.53
N THR A 53 -0.34 6.97 10.52
CA THR A 53 0.08 5.73 9.87
C THR A 53 -0.13 4.50 10.74
N VAL A 54 -0.62 3.43 10.12
CA VAL A 54 -0.69 2.08 10.70
C VAL A 54 0.06 1.14 9.76
N PHE A 55 1.23 0.68 10.18
CA PHE A 55 2.07 -0.25 9.44
C PHE A 55 1.66 -1.69 9.75
N PHE A 56 1.15 -2.40 8.76
CA PHE A 56 0.84 -3.82 8.88
C PHE A 56 2.09 -4.67 8.67
N SER A 57 2.23 -5.72 9.47
CA SER A 57 3.30 -6.71 9.32
C SER A 57 3.05 -7.60 8.13
N HIS A 58 4.14 -8.13 7.54
CA HIS A 58 4.12 -8.96 6.35
C HIS A 58 3.87 -8.20 5.03
N CYS A 59 4.05 -8.89 3.88
CA CYS A 59 3.84 -8.28 2.55
C CYS A 59 3.73 -9.34 1.46
N ASN A 60 2.83 -9.15 0.52
CA ASN A 60 2.65 -10.03 -0.64
C ASN A 60 3.74 -9.86 -1.73
N MET A 61 4.55 -8.79 -1.68
CA MET A 61 5.63 -8.53 -2.66
C MET A 61 7.00 -9.03 -2.20
N ARG A 62 7.39 -8.76 -0.94
CA ARG A 62 8.68 -9.17 -0.37
C ARG A 62 9.88 -8.74 -1.21
N CYS A 63 9.90 -7.48 -1.64
CA CYS A 63 10.97 -6.93 -2.47
C CYS A 63 12.34 -7.06 -1.82
N ILE A 64 13.36 -7.44 -2.60
CA ILE A 64 14.72 -7.66 -2.09
C ILE A 64 15.46 -6.40 -1.62
N PHE A 65 14.96 -5.21 -1.99
CA PHE A 65 15.49 -3.90 -1.56
C PHE A 65 14.56 -3.19 -0.58
N CYS A 66 13.63 -3.90 0.08
CA CYS A 66 12.65 -3.27 0.96
C CYS A 66 13.32 -2.59 2.16
N GLN A 67 13.09 -1.29 2.32
CA GLN A 67 13.57 -0.53 3.49
C GLN A 67 12.91 -1.00 4.78
N ASN A 68 11.66 -1.46 4.69
CA ASN A 68 10.88 -1.99 5.81
C ASN A 68 10.94 -3.53 5.85
N HIS A 69 12.08 -4.16 5.50
CA HIS A 69 12.18 -5.62 5.42
C HIS A 69 11.91 -6.33 6.74
N GLU A 70 12.26 -5.71 7.86
CA GLU A 70 11.98 -6.25 9.20
C GLU A 70 10.47 -6.43 9.42
N ILE A 71 9.65 -5.47 8.95
CA ILE A 71 8.19 -5.52 9.05
C ILE A 71 7.62 -6.42 7.95
N SER A 72 8.02 -6.18 6.70
CA SER A 72 7.40 -6.77 5.51
C SER A 72 7.82 -8.21 5.24
N THR A 73 9.06 -8.58 5.57
CA THR A 73 9.63 -9.90 5.26
C THR A 73 9.86 -10.75 6.50
N GLU A 74 10.38 -10.15 7.57
CA GLU A 74 10.63 -10.85 8.84
C GLU A 74 9.37 -10.88 9.71
N GLY A 75 8.35 -10.06 9.42
CA GLY A 75 7.06 -10.07 10.10
C GLY A 75 7.11 -9.53 11.52
N LYS A 76 8.07 -8.62 11.82
CA LYS A 76 8.09 -7.96 13.14
C LYS A 76 6.78 -7.21 13.38
N GLY A 77 6.15 -7.49 14.51
CA GLY A 77 4.88 -6.89 14.90
C GLY A 77 4.18 -7.70 15.97
N PHE A 78 2.96 -7.35 16.26
CA PHE A 78 2.13 -8.01 17.26
C PHE A 78 0.67 -8.08 16.80
N PRO A 79 -0.05 -9.17 17.17
CA PRO A 79 -1.43 -9.35 16.78
C PRO A 79 -2.36 -8.37 17.51
N VAL A 80 -3.39 -7.90 16.81
CA VAL A 80 -4.46 -7.08 17.37
C VAL A 80 -5.83 -7.63 16.98
N THR A 81 -6.83 -7.41 17.85
CA THR A 81 -8.22 -7.72 17.52
C THR A 81 -8.79 -6.65 16.57
N ILE A 82 -9.91 -6.96 15.92
CA ILE A 82 -10.60 -6.01 15.03
C ILE A 82 -11.06 -4.77 15.82
N GLU A 83 -11.56 -4.95 17.05
CA GLU A 83 -11.98 -3.87 17.93
C GLU A 83 -10.80 -2.97 18.32
N ARG A 84 -9.63 -3.57 18.63
CA ARG A 84 -8.43 -2.81 18.95
C ARG A 84 -7.92 -2.04 17.72
N LEU A 85 -7.97 -2.65 16.54
CA LEU A 85 -7.62 -1.98 15.28
C LEU A 85 -8.53 -0.77 15.02
N ALA A 86 -9.84 -0.92 15.22
CA ALA A 86 -10.79 0.19 15.09
C ALA A 86 -10.50 1.33 16.09
N GLN A 87 -10.13 1.01 17.32
CA GLN A 87 -9.71 2.00 18.32
C GLN A 87 -8.44 2.74 17.89
N ILE A 88 -7.44 2.00 17.35
CA ILE A 88 -6.21 2.60 16.82
C ILE A 88 -6.53 3.61 15.70
N PHE A 89 -7.47 3.31 14.82
CA PHE A 89 -7.90 4.25 13.78
C PHE A 89 -8.47 5.54 14.37
N LEU A 90 -9.31 5.44 15.38
CA LEU A 90 -9.88 6.61 16.08
C LEU A 90 -8.80 7.38 16.88
N GLU A 91 -7.84 6.70 17.46
CA GLU A 91 -6.70 7.32 18.15
C GLU A 91 -5.88 8.22 17.21
N GLN A 92 -5.71 7.85 15.93
CA GLN A 92 -5.03 8.73 14.98
C GLN A 92 -5.83 10.01 14.73
N GLN A 93 -7.13 9.91 14.58
CA GLN A 93 -8.00 11.09 14.47
C GLN A 93 -7.93 11.97 15.73
N THR A 94 -7.96 11.38 16.92
CA THR A 94 -7.84 12.12 18.20
C THR A 94 -6.49 12.82 18.34
N ARG A 95 -5.43 12.29 17.71
CA ARG A 95 -4.10 12.92 17.64
C ARG A 95 -4.02 14.04 16.59
N ASN A 96 -5.15 14.41 15.98
CA ASN A 96 -5.27 15.41 14.91
C ASN A 96 -4.50 15.06 13.63
N ALA A 97 -4.34 13.78 13.30
CA ALA A 97 -3.82 13.37 12.00
C ALA A 97 -4.70 13.90 10.87
N HIS A 98 -4.08 14.33 9.76
CA HIS A 98 -4.82 14.81 8.59
C HIS A 98 -5.53 13.69 7.82
N CYS A 99 -5.01 12.48 7.91
CA CYS A 99 -5.61 11.27 7.33
C CYS A 99 -5.25 10.04 8.18
N LEU A 100 -5.97 8.95 7.98
CA LEU A 100 -5.62 7.61 8.45
C LEU A 100 -4.96 6.87 7.31
N GLU A 101 -3.69 6.52 7.43
CA GLU A 101 -2.95 5.83 6.40
C GLU A 101 -2.66 4.38 6.77
N LEU A 102 -3.14 3.47 5.93
CA LEU A 102 -3.00 2.02 6.05
C LEU A 102 -1.83 1.56 5.17
N VAL A 103 -0.69 1.24 5.78
CA VAL A 103 0.54 0.90 5.06
C VAL A 103 0.69 -0.61 4.90
N THR A 104 0.75 -1.08 3.65
CA THR A 104 0.83 -2.49 3.24
C THR A 104 -0.38 -3.32 3.73
N PRO A 105 -1.62 -2.89 3.44
CA PRO A 105 -2.83 -3.48 4.01
C PRO A 105 -3.37 -4.70 3.25
N THR A 106 -2.88 -4.99 2.04
CA THR A 106 -3.41 -5.93 1.04
C THR A 106 -3.89 -7.26 1.62
N HIS A 107 -3.09 -7.88 2.47
CA HIS A 107 -3.34 -9.23 2.97
C HIS A 107 -4.25 -9.28 4.20
N TYR A 108 -4.67 -8.10 4.72
CA TYR A 108 -5.60 -7.95 5.85
C TYR A 108 -6.88 -7.19 5.46
N VAL A 109 -7.19 -7.06 4.17
CA VAL A 109 -8.33 -6.27 3.66
C VAL A 109 -9.65 -6.63 4.34
N LEU A 110 -9.94 -7.92 4.55
CA LEU A 110 -11.20 -8.33 5.19
C LEU A 110 -11.33 -7.80 6.61
N GLN A 111 -10.28 -7.94 7.41
CA GLN A 111 -10.22 -7.47 8.79
C GLN A 111 -10.22 -5.93 8.87
N ILE A 112 -9.53 -5.28 7.94
CA ILE A 112 -9.47 -3.81 7.84
C ILE A 112 -10.87 -3.25 7.54
N ILE A 113 -11.62 -3.86 6.64
CA ILE A 113 -13.01 -3.46 6.35
C ILE A 113 -13.88 -3.55 7.60
N GLU A 114 -13.77 -4.64 8.36
CA GLU A 114 -14.52 -4.77 9.62
C GLU A 114 -14.11 -3.72 10.66
N ALA A 115 -12.81 -3.45 10.80
CA ALA A 115 -12.33 -2.40 11.71
C ALA A 115 -12.78 -1.00 11.26
N LEU A 116 -12.76 -0.70 9.94
CA LEU A 116 -13.24 0.58 9.41
C LEU A 116 -14.74 0.74 9.60
N LYS A 117 -15.55 -0.32 9.45
CA LYS A 117 -16.99 -0.29 9.78
C LYS A 117 -17.23 0.10 11.24
N LEU A 118 -16.47 -0.49 12.16
CA LEU A 118 -16.58 -0.17 13.59
C LEU A 118 -16.13 1.26 13.88
N ALA A 119 -14.99 1.69 13.33
CA ALA A 119 -14.46 3.03 13.53
C ALA A 119 -15.38 4.12 12.95
N LYS A 120 -15.92 3.93 11.72
CA LYS A 120 -16.87 4.87 11.10
C LYS A 120 -18.16 5.00 11.92
N LYS A 121 -18.68 3.89 12.50
CA LYS A 121 -19.83 3.96 13.44
C LYS A 121 -19.51 4.75 14.71
N GLN A 122 -18.25 4.84 15.11
CA GLN A 122 -17.78 5.58 16.29
C GLN A 122 -17.26 6.98 15.96
N GLY A 123 -17.45 7.47 14.72
CA GLY A 123 -17.16 8.84 14.34
C GLY A 123 -15.81 9.06 13.62
N LEU A 124 -15.18 8.02 13.07
CA LEU A 124 -14.04 8.20 12.17
C LEU A 124 -14.48 9.00 10.93
N SER A 125 -13.89 10.16 10.71
CA SER A 125 -14.27 11.13 9.68
C SER A 125 -13.12 11.68 8.85
N ILE A 126 -11.86 11.45 9.26
CA ILE A 126 -10.67 11.83 8.47
C ILE A 126 -10.53 10.92 7.25
N PRO A 127 -9.95 11.41 6.13
CA PRO A 127 -9.73 10.60 4.94
C PRO A 127 -8.94 9.34 5.24
N VAL A 128 -9.33 8.22 4.62
CA VAL A 128 -8.62 6.94 4.75
C VAL A 128 -7.78 6.70 3.51
N VAL A 129 -6.48 6.55 3.70
CA VAL A 129 -5.47 6.33 2.66
C VAL A 129 -5.06 4.86 2.63
N TYR A 130 -5.09 4.25 1.45
CA TYR A 130 -4.66 2.87 1.21
C TYR A 130 -3.29 2.86 0.51
N ASN A 131 -2.21 2.75 1.31
CA ASN A 131 -0.83 2.76 0.85
C ASN A 131 -0.38 1.33 0.52
N THR A 132 -0.22 1.04 -0.76
CA THR A 132 -0.01 -0.31 -1.27
C THR A 132 1.11 -0.40 -2.30
N SER A 133 1.67 -1.59 -2.46
CA SER A 133 2.62 -1.90 -3.54
C SER A 133 2.00 -1.87 -4.95
N GLY A 134 0.69 -1.66 -5.09
CA GLY A 134 -0.03 -1.76 -6.35
C GLY A 134 -0.29 -3.21 -6.81
N TYR A 135 0.19 -4.23 -6.11
CA TYR A 135 -0.02 -5.63 -6.46
C TYR A 135 -1.34 -6.15 -5.86
N GLU A 136 -2.44 -5.64 -6.42
CA GLU A 136 -3.81 -5.83 -5.94
C GLU A 136 -4.67 -6.55 -6.96
N ARG A 137 -5.72 -7.21 -6.49
CA ARG A 137 -6.78 -7.75 -7.35
C ARG A 137 -7.92 -6.75 -7.46
N VAL A 138 -8.44 -6.58 -8.67
CA VAL A 138 -9.57 -5.66 -8.97
C VAL A 138 -10.80 -5.98 -8.11
N GLU A 139 -11.10 -7.27 -7.91
CA GLU A 139 -12.26 -7.70 -7.12
C GLU A 139 -12.09 -7.39 -5.62
N VAL A 140 -10.85 -7.33 -5.13
CA VAL A 140 -10.56 -6.96 -3.74
C VAL A 140 -10.64 -5.45 -3.57
N LEU A 141 -10.15 -4.68 -4.54
CA LEU A 141 -10.28 -3.23 -4.55
C LEU A 141 -11.75 -2.79 -4.56
N GLU A 142 -12.62 -3.47 -5.30
CA GLU A 142 -14.07 -3.18 -5.30
C GLU A 142 -14.69 -3.29 -3.90
N MET A 143 -14.20 -4.21 -3.05
CA MET A 143 -14.67 -4.33 -1.67
C MET A 143 -14.32 -3.11 -0.79
N LEU A 144 -13.33 -2.30 -1.21
CA LEU A 144 -12.85 -1.14 -0.50
C LEU A 144 -13.58 0.17 -0.85
N LYS A 145 -14.47 0.14 -1.84
CA LYS A 145 -15.18 1.30 -2.44
C LYS A 145 -15.72 2.30 -1.42
N ASP A 146 -16.37 1.82 -0.35
CA ASP A 146 -17.03 2.68 0.63
C ASP A 146 -16.13 3.01 1.84
N TYR A 147 -14.88 2.57 1.82
CA TYR A 147 -13.99 2.64 2.97
C TYR A 147 -12.74 3.47 2.72
N ILE A 148 -12.27 3.54 1.49
CA ILE A 148 -11.02 4.21 1.11
C ILE A 148 -11.34 5.48 0.32
N ASP A 149 -10.70 6.57 0.71
CA ASP A 149 -10.85 7.88 0.09
C ASP A 149 -9.68 8.20 -0.85
N VAL A 150 -8.48 7.79 -0.48
CA VAL A 150 -7.25 8.02 -1.28
C VAL A 150 -6.51 6.70 -1.48
N PHE A 151 -6.17 6.38 -2.72
CA PHE A 151 -5.24 5.31 -3.02
C PHE A 151 -3.84 5.85 -3.26
N LEU A 152 -2.86 5.20 -2.63
CA LEU A 152 -1.43 5.53 -2.72
C LEU A 152 -0.65 4.31 -3.20
N PRO A 153 -0.84 3.87 -4.48
CA PRO A 153 -0.13 2.73 -5.04
C PRO A 153 1.29 3.07 -5.46
N ASP A 154 2.21 2.15 -5.21
CA ASP A 154 3.49 2.16 -5.92
C ASP A 154 3.34 1.55 -7.32
N PHE A 155 3.93 2.17 -8.33
CA PHE A 155 4.17 1.55 -9.64
C PHE A 155 5.66 1.23 -9.74
N LYS A 156 6.05 0.03 -9.27
CA LYS A 156 7.46 -0.32 -9.02
C LYS A 156 8.24 -0.69 -10.27
N TYR A 157 7.66 -1.47 -11.18
CA TYR A 157 8.33 -2.05 -12.34
C TYR A 157 7.49 -1.97 -13.60
N TYR A 158 8.12 -1.69 -14.72
CA TYR A 158 7.48 -1.74 -16.05
C TYR A 158 7.74 -3.07 -16.76
N SER A 159 8.92 -3.68 -16.53
CA SER A 159 9.33 -4.96 -17.11
C SER A 159 8.92 -6.15 -16.23
N PRO A 160 8.39 -7.24 -16.80
CA PRO A 160 8.18 -8.50 -16.12
C PRO A 160 9.47 -9.11 -15.55
N ASP A 161 10.60 -8.94 -16.24
CA ASP A 161 11.88 -9.49 -15.82
C ASP A 161 12.38 -8.80 -14.55
N THR A 162 12.34 -7.48 -14.50
CA THR A 162 12.68 -6.68 -13.30
C THR A 162 11.76 -7.02 -12.13
N ALA A 163 10.46 -7.16 -12.39
CA ALA A 163 9.49 -7.54 -11.38
C ALA A 163 9.72 -8.97 -10.84
N LYS A 164 10.14 -9.90 -11.71
CA LYS A 164 10.52 -11.26 -11.33
C LYS A 164 11.79 -11.26 -10.49
N GLU A 165 12.82 -10.53 -10.92
CA GLU A 165 14.12 -10.45 -10.25
C GLU A 165 13.99 -9.87 -8.84
N PHE A 166 13.31 -8.72 -8.69
CA PHE A 166 13.31 -7.97 -7.44
C PHE A 166 12.16 -8.30 -6.50
N SER A 167 11.09 -8.92 -6.98
CA SER A 167 9.89 -9.20 -6.16
C SER A 167 9.23 -10.54 -6.46
N HIS A 168 9.82 -11.40 -7.27
CA HIS A 168 9.25 -12.70 -7.66
C HIS A 168 7.80 -12.59 -8.18
N ALA A 169 7.49 -11.51 -8.92
CA ALA A 169 6.15 -11.18 -9.41
C ALA A 169 6.16 -10.80 -10.90
N PRO A 170 6.42 -11.73 -11.84
CA PRO A 170 6.57 -11.40 -13.26
C PRO A 170 5.31 -10.80 -13.91
N ASN A 171 4.13 -11.04 -13.33
CA ASN A 171 2.86 -10.45 -13.78
C ASN A 171 2.57 -9.07 -13.18
N TYR A 172 3.47 -8.52 -12.34
CA TYR A 172 3.27 -7.23 -11.66
C TYR A 172 2.92 -6.08 -12.60
N PRO A 173 3.62 -5.88 -13.76
CA PRO A 173 3.35 -4.73 -14.62
C PRO A 173 1.94 -4.68 -15.18
N GLN A 174 1.35 -5.84 -15.47
CA GLN A 174 -0.04 -5.92 -15.90
C GLN A 174 -1.00 -5.68 -14.72
N VAL A 175 -0.76 -6.35 -13.62
CA VAL A 175 -1.60 -6.28 -12.41
C VAL A 175 -1.67 -4.84 -11.88
N VAL A 176 -0.54 -4.13 -11.79
CA VAL A 176 -0.51 -2.76 -11.25
C VAL A 176 -1.28 -1.79 -12.14
N LYS A 177 -1.25 -1.96 -13.45
CA LYS A 177 -2.02 -1.14 -14.40
C LYS A 177 -3.53 -1.31 -14.19
N GLU A 178 -3.99 -2.56 -14.11
CA GLU A 178 -5.40 -2.89 -13.85
C GLU A 178 -5.85 -2.41 -12.47
N ALA A 179 -4.98 -2.55 -11.47
CA ALA A 179 -5.24 -2.08 -10.10
C ALA A 179 -5.38 -0.56 -10.03
N ILE A 180 -4.48 0.21 -10.66
CA ILE A 180 -4.56 1.68 -10.68
C ILE A 180 -5.81 2.14 -11.43
N ASP A 181 -6.17 1.48 -12.53
CA ASP A 181 -7.41 1.77 -13.25
C ASP A 181 -8.63 1.62 -12.33
N LYS A 182 -8.70 0.52 -11.59
CA LYS A 182 -9.79 0.29 -10.63
C LYS A 182 -9.75 1.30 -9.49
N MET A 183 -8.59 1.63 -8.94
CA MET A 183 -8.45 2.65 -7.90
C MET A 183 -8.97 4.01 -8.38
N PHE A 184 -8.61 4.41 -9.60
CA PHE A 184 -9.10 5.65 -10.19
C PHE A 184 -10.61 5.61 -10.45
N GLU A 185 -11.15 4.51 -10.93
CA GLU A 185 -12.61 4.31 -11.09
C GLU A 185 -13.36 4.51 -9.76
N LEU A 186 -12.81 4.01 -8.65
CA LEU A 186 -13.46 4.03 -7.34
C LEU A 186 -13.48 5.43 -6.69
N VAL A 187 -12.40 6.20 -6.80
CA VAL A 187 -12.28 7.48 -6.08
C VAL A 187 -12.31 8.71 -6.99
N GLY A 188 -12.05 8.53 -8.29
CA GLY A 188 -12.09 9.60 -9.28
C GLY A 188 -10.94 10.60 -9.16
N LYS A 189 -11.18 11.81 -9.70
CA LYS A 189 -10.20 12.91 -9.74
C LYS A 189 -9.89 13.45 -8.34
N PRO A 190 -8.67 14.02 -8.17
CA PRO A 190 -8.24 14.56 -6.89
C PRO A 190 -9.16 15.67 -6.38
N GLN A 191 -9.53 15.59 -5.11
CA GLN A 191 -10.31 16.60 -4.38
C GLN A 191 -9.52 17.02 -3.15
N PHE A 192 -9.50 18.32 -2.90
CA PHE A 192 -8.74 18.92 -1.79
C PHE A 192 -9.63 19.75 -0.88
N LYS A 193 -9.27 19.76 0.41
CA LYS A 193 -9.77 20.71 1.38
C LYS A 193 -8.57 21.20 2.20
N ASP A 194 -8.38 22.52 2.26
CA ASP A 194 -7.26 23.13 3.00
C ASP A 194 -5.89 22.55 2.62
N ASN A 195 -5.66 22.31 1.33
CA ASN A 195 -4.48 21.66 0.74
C ASN A 195 -4.29 20.19 1.13
N ILE A 196 -5.20 19.58 1.85
CA ILE A 196 -5.19 18.15 2.18
C ILE A 196 -6.08 17.40 1.21
N MET A 197 -5.55 16.34 0.61
CA MET A 197 -6.29 15.49 -0.32
C MET A 197 -7.39 14.74 0.42
N GLN A 198 -8.61 14.89 -0.06
CA GLN A 198 -9.80 14.22 0.48
C GLN A 198 -10.18 12.99 -0.33
N LYS A 199 -9.91 13.00 -1.63
CA LYS A 199 -10.12 11.87 -2.54
C LYS A 199 -9.10 11.93 -3.67
N GLY A 200 -8.76 10.78 -4.24
CA GLY A 200 -7.93 10.69 -5.43
C GLY A 200 -6.93 9.56 -5.42
N VAL A 201 -6.06 9.56 -6.42
CA VAL A 201 -4.95 8.60 -6.55
C VAL A 201 -3.63 9.35 -6.63
N ILE A 202 -2.67 8.92 -5.81
CA ILE A 202 -1.28 9.37 -5.88
C ILE A 202 -0.44 8.14 -6.23
N ILE A 203 0.08 8.09 -7.44
CA ILE A 203 0.95 7.00 -7.88
C ILE A 203 2.37 7.32 -7.45
N ARG A 204 3.03 6.41 -6.73
CA ARG A 204 4.43 6.55 -6.35
C ARG A 204 5.32 5.70 -7.24
N HIS A 205 6.48 6.23 -7.59
CA HIS A 205 7.51 5.47 -8.29
C HIS A 205 8.89 5.79 -7.72
N LEU A 206 9.58 4.76 -7.22
CA LEU A 206 10.98 4.85 -6.80
C LEU A 206 11.90 4.50 -7.98
N ILE A 207 12.72 5.46 -8.40
CA ILE A 207 13.74 5.26 -9.43
C ILE A 207 14.81 4.33 -8.85
N LEU A 208 14.96 3.15 -9.45
CA LEU A 208 16.01 2.21 -9.08
C LEU A 208 17.30 2.53 -9.87
N PRO A 209 18.49 2.39 -9.25
CA PRO A 209 19.76 2.52 -9.93
C PRO A 209 19.80 1.65 -11.17
N TRP A 210 20.30 2.22 -12.29
CA TRP A 210 20.41 1.59 -13.61
C TRP A 210 19.09 1.31 -14.35
N TYR A 211 17.91 1.47 -13.70
CA TYR A 211 16.58 1.21 -14.27
C TYR A 211 15.82 2.47 -14.67
N TYR A 212 16.52 3.62 -14.85
CA TYR A 212 15.88 4.90 -15.21
C TYR A 212 15.07 4.84 -16.51
N LYS A 213 15.43 3.95 -17.46
CA LYS A 213 14.63 3.75 -18.68
C LYS A 213 13.25 3.19 -18.39
N GLU A 214 13.14 2.23 -17.46
CA GLU A 214 11.82 1.76 -16.99
C GLU A 214 11.04 2.88 -16.31
N SER A 215 11.72 3.71 -15.52
CA SER A 215 11.09 4.87 -14.88
C SER A 215 10.51 5.83 -15.91
N MET A 216 11.19 6.06 -17.03
CA MET A 216 10.66 6.88 -18.12
C MET A 216 9.41 6.26 -18.76
N GLU A 217 9.39 4.95 -18.97
CA GLU A 217 8.20 4.25 -19.50
C GLU A 217 7.02 4.31 -18.53
N ILE A 218 7.26 4.20 -17.22
CA ILE A 218 6.23 4.35 -16.19
C ILE A 218 5.64 5.77 -16.21
N VAL A 219 6.50 6.79 -16.19
CA VAL A 219 6.06 8.20 -16.21
C VAL A 219 5.27 8.49 -17.50
N LYS A 220 5.76 8.02 -18.64
CA LYS A 220 5.09 8.17 -19.94
C LYS A 220 3.71 7.50 -19.90
N TYR A 221 3.62 6.25 -19.44
CA TYR A 221 2.35 5.51 -19.32
C TYR A 221 1.33 6.26 -18.44
N ILE A 222 1.78 6.74 -17.28
CA ILE A 222 0.90 7.47 -16.34
C ILE A 222 0.40 8.75 -17.01
N TRP A 223 1.29 9.50 -17.65
CA TRP A 223 0.92 10.73 -18.35
C TRP A 223 -0.05 10.49 -19.51
N GLU A 224 0.24 9.54 -20.38
CA GLU A 224 -0.61 9.23 -21.54
C GLU A 224 -2.01 8.77 -21.14
N LYS A 225 -2.12 8.10 -19.97
CA LYS A 225 -3.39 7.52 -19.54
C LYS A 225 -4.23 8.42 -18.65
N TYR A 226 -3.60 9.11 -17.71
CA TYR A 226 -4.34 9.86 -16.68
C TYR A 226 -4.15 11.37 -16.77
N HIS A 227 -3.16 11.86 -17.51
CA HIS A 227 -2.84 13.29 -17.63
C HIS A 227 -2.75 13.97 -16.25
N HIS A 228 -3.66 14.91 -15.96
CA HIS A 228 -3.74 15.66 -14.70
C HIS A 228 -4.74 15.06 -13.69
N ASP A 229 -5.31 13.89 -14.00
CA ASP A 229 -6.37 13.29 -13.19
C ASP A 229 -5.85 12.45 -12.01
N VAL A 230 -4.52 12.24 -11.93
CA VAL A 230 -3.80 11.62 -10.81
C VAL A 230 -2.58 12.45 -10.44
N TYR A 231 -2.06 12.25 -9.23
CA TYR A 231 -0.75 12.76 -8.82
C TYR A 231 0.32 11.70 -9.03
N LEU A 232 1.52 12.14 -9.40
CA LEU A 232 2.71 11.28 -9.47
C LEU A 232 3.75 11.79 -8.47
N SER A 233 4.13 10.94 -7.54
CA SER A 233 5.28 11.13 -6.65
C SER A 233 6.47 10.35 -7.20
N LEU A 234 7.41 11.06 -7.81
CA LEU A 234 8.62 10.48 -8.36
C LEU A 234 9.75 10.59 -7.34
N MET A 235 10.15 9.45 -6.79
CA MET A 235 11.13 9.35 -5.72
C MET A 235 12.50 8.96 -6.26
N ASN A 236 13.55 9.71 -5.89
CA ASN A 236 14.94 9.42 -6.26
C ASN A 236 15.84 9.06 -5.05
N GLN A 237 15.27 9.00 -3.86
CA GLN A 237 15.98 8.71 -2.61
C GLN A 237 16.15 7.20 -2.36
N TYR A 238 16.68 6.48 -3.35
CA TYR A 238 17.00 5.06 -3.16
C TYR A 238 18.14 4.89 -2.16
N THR A 239 17.93 4.04 -1.16
CA THR A 239 18.96 3.61 -0.23
C THR A 239 19.10 2.10 -0.32
N PRO A 240 20.29 1.55 -0.63
CA PRO A 240 20.52 0.11 -0.64
C PRO A 240 20.26 -0.48 0.76
N MET A 241 19.35 -1.42 0.86
CA MET A 241 19.01 -2.10 2.12
C MET A 241 18.69 -3.57 1.87
N TYR A 242 18.71 -4.34 2.94
CA TYR A 242 18.38 -5.77 2.93
C TYR A 242 19.23 -6.54 1.92
N LYS A 243 18.64 -7.33 1.03
CA LYS A 243 19.36 -8.13 0.03
C LYS A 243 19.97 -7.28 -1.09
N ALA A 244 19.55 -6.03 -1.27
CA ALA A 244 20.18 -5.14 -2.24
C ALA A 244 21.65 -4.85 -1.93
N LEU A 245 22.07 -4.99 -0.66
CA LEU A 245 23.47 -4.87 -0.25
C LEU A 245 24.40 -5.92 -0.90
N THR A 246 23.85 -7.02 -1.40
CA THR A 246 24.60 -8.09 -2.07
C THR A 246 24.47 -8.05 -3.60
N LEU A 247 23.76 -7.08 -4.14
CA LEU A 247 23.51 -6.91 -5.58
C LEU A 247 24.27 -5.71 -6.13
N SER A 248 24.38 -5.66 -7.46
CA SER A 248 24.99 -4.51 -8.20
C SER A 248 24.22 -3.18 -7.99
N LEU A 249 23.07 -3.20 -7.33
CA LEU A 249 22.30 -1.99 -6.96
C LEU A 249 22.96 -1.12 -5.89
N ILE A 250 24.11 -1.51 -5.34
CA ILE A 250 24.86 -0.72 -4.35
C ILE A 250 25.58 0.47 -4.98
N HIS A 251 26.03 0.33 -6.22
CA HIS A 251 26.84 1.34 -6.87
C HIS A 251 25.97 2.42 -7.54
N ILE A 252 25.74 3.47 -6.79
CA ILE A 252 25.17 4.72 -7.30
C ILE A 252 26.28 5.73 -7.48
#